data_81b4a3984e9ce556c19e6fc804735b47
#
_entry.id   81b4a3984e9ce556c19e6fc804735b47
#
_cell.length_a   1.000
_cell.length_b   1.000
_cell.length_c   1.000
_cell.angle_alpha   90.00
_cell.angle_beta   90.00
_cell.angle_gamma   90.00
#
_symmetry.space_group_name_H-M   'P 1'
#
loop_
_entity.id
_entity.type
_entity.pdbx_description
1 polymer ?
#
loop_
_entity_poly.entity_id
_entity_poly.type
_entity_poly.pdbx_seq_one_letter_code
_entity_poly.pdbx_strand_id
1 'polypeptide(L)'
;MKNYKFCQSCGFPLKKDKKGGGSEKDGSISKKYCSMCYENGNFLTPPEIDTAEKMQKFCIREMKKSGMNGLFAWLATRPIPKLERWKK
;
A
#
# COMPACT_ATOMS: atom_id res chain seq x y z
N MET A 1 5.77 -4.39 -19.67
CA MET A 1 5.07 -3.87 -18.47
C MET A 1 5.49 -4.65 -17.24
N LYS A 2 5.82 -3.94 -16.17
CA LYS A 2 6.16 -4.58 -14.91
C LYS A 2 4.89 -5.03 -14.20
N ASN A 3 4.86 -6.30 -13.79
CA ASN A 3 3.82 -6.81 -12.91
C ASN A 3 4.35 -6.82 -11.49
N TYR A 4 3.82 -5.97 -10.66
CA TYR A 4 4.23 -5.90 -9.27
C TYR A 4 3.51 -6.97 -8.46
N LYS A 5 4.25 -7.62 -7.57
CA LYS A 5 3.66 -8.61 -6.65
C LYS A 5 3.09 -7.95 -5.41
N PHE A 6 3.59 -6.76 -5.08
CA PHE A 6 3.22 -6.04 -3.87
C PHE A 6 2.74 -4.64 -4.23
N CYS A 7 1.81 -4.12 -3.43
CA CYS A 7 1.37 -2.74 -3.57
C CYS A 7 2.56 -1.80 -3.43
N GLN A 8 2.73 -0.91 -4.40
CA GLN A 8 3.86 0.01 -4.42
C GLN A 8 3.65 1.23 -3.51
N SER A 9 2.64 1.18 -2.66
CA SER A 9 2.39 2.21 -1.64
C SER A 9 2.56 1.65 -0.23
N CYS A 10 1.96 0.48 0.06
CA CYS A 10 1.97 -0.10 1.41
C CYS A 10 2.66 -1.46 1.52
N GLY A 11 3.00 -2.08 0.39
CA GLY A 11 3.66 -3.38 0.39
C GLY A 11 2.75 -4.58 0.57
N PHE A 12 1.43 -4.39 0.55
CA PHE A 12 0.50 -5.50 0.68
C PHE A 12 0.56 -6.40 -0.56
N PRO A 13 0.57 -7.74 -0.40
CA PRO A 13 0.58 -8.64 -1.56
C PRO A 13 -0.68 -8.47 -2.41
N LEU A 14 -0.52 -8.08 -3.66
CA LEU A 14 -1.65 -7.79 -4.54
C LEU A 14 -2.52 -9.02 -4.81
N LYS A 15 -1.93 -10.22 -4.84
CA LYS A 15 -2.69 -11.44 -5.05
C LYS A 15 -3.62 -11.77 -3.89
N LYS A 16 -3.40 -11.19 -2.71
CA LYS A 16 -4.27 -11.35 -1.54
C LYS A 16 -5.34 -10.29 -1.46
N ASP A 17 -5.29 -9.31 -2.34
CA ASP A 17 -6.32 -8.27 -2.42
C ASP A 17 -7.57 -8.87 -3.04
N LYS A 18 -8.68 -8.82 -2.30
CA LYS A 18 -9.95 -9.38 -2.77
C LYS A 18 -10.43 -8.75 -4.07
N LYS A 19 -10.06 -7.49 -4.30
CA LYS A 19 -10.43 -6.78 -5.52
C LYS A 19 -9.36 -6.87 -6.60
N GLY A 20 -8.23 -7.51 -6.32
CA GLY A 20 -7.13 -7.66 -7.26
C GLY A 20 -6.26 -6.44 -7.44
N GLY A 21 -6.58 -5.34 -6.77
CA GLY A 21 -5.86 -4.08 -6.86
C GLY A 21 -6.81 -2.90 -6.75
N GLY A 22 -6.25 -1.69 -6.66
CA GLY A 22 -7.05 -0.48 -6.68
C GLY A 22 -7.63 -0.23 -8.06
N SER A 23 -8.43 0.80 -8.21
CA SER A 23 -9.02 1.14 -9.51
C SER A 23 -8.35 2.37 -10.11
N GLU A 24 -8.12 2.33 -11.41
CA GLU A 24 -7.62 3.48 -12.15
C GLU A 24 -8.78 4.41 -12.47
N LYS A 25 -8.44 5.60 -12.94
CA LYS A 25 -9.44 6.60 -13.26
C LYS A 25 -10.42 6.13 -14.32
N ASP A 26 -9.98 5.24 -15.22
CA ASP A 26 -10.85 4.69 -16.29
C ASP A 26 -11.62 3.45 -15.86
N GLY A 27 -11.51 3.06 -14.59
CA GLY A 27 -12.21 1.91 -14.05
C GLY A 27 -11.44 0.59 -14.13
N SER A 28 -10.28 0.57 -14.77
CA SER A 28 -9.47 -0.63 -14.82
C SER A 28 -8.80 -0.89 -13.48
N ILE A 29 -8.36 -2.13 -13.26
CA ILE A 29 -7.69 -2.51 -12.00
C ILE A 29 -6.22 -2.12 -12.06
N SER A 30 -5.76 -1.43 -11.02
CA SER A 30 -4.36 -1.08 -10.90
C SER A 30 -3.52 -2.33 -10.64
N LYS A 31 -2.42 -2.48 -11.36
CA LYS A 31 -1.47 -3.57 -11.15
C LYS A 31 -0.33 -3.14 -10.24
N LYS A 32 -0.39 -1.94 -9.72
CA LYS A 32 0.68 -1.32 -8.95
C LYS A 32 0.30 -1.04 -7.50
N TYR A 33 -0.97 -0.71 -7.24
CA TYR A 33 -1.46 -0.35 -5.91
C TYR A 33 -2.66 -1.19 -5.52
N CYS A 34 -2.80 -1.48 -4.22
CA CYS A 34 -3.91 -2.28 -3.73
C CYS A 34 -5.18 -1.44 -3.56
N SER A 35 -6.33 -2.13 -3.42
CA SER A 35 -7.62 -1.46 -3.29
C SER A 35 -7.75 -0.64 -2.00
N MET A 36 -6.92 -0.92 -1.01
CA MET A 36 -6.92 -0.16 0.25
C MET A 36 -6.15 1.15 0.15
N CYS A 37 -5.30 1.30 -0.87
CA CYS A 37 -4.47 2.48 -1.02
C CYS A 37 -4.88 3.38 -2.18
N TYR A 38 -5.63 2.85 -3.15
CA TYR A 38 -5.81 3.52 -4.42
C TYR A 38 -7.18 3.23 -5.00
N GLU A 39 -7.93 4.28 -5.38
CA GLU A 39 -9.26 4.15 -5.96
C GLU A 39 -9.51 5.32 -6.91
N ASN A 40 -10.05 5.01 -8.09
CA ASN A 40 -10.39 6.00 -9.11
C ASN A 40 -9.22 6.92 -9.47
N GLY A 41 -8.01 6.37 -9.48
CA GLY A 41 -6.81 7.12 -9.81
C GLY A 41 -6.27 7.99 -8.68
N ASN A 42 -6.84 7.87 -7.48
CA ASN A 42 -6.43 8.67 -6.34
C ASN A 42 -6.01 7.80 -5.16
N PHE A 43 -5.00 8.25 -4.42
CA PHE A 43 -4.60 7.57 -3.20
C PHE A 43 -5.61 7.85 -2.08
N LEU A 44 -5.92 6.81 -1.32
CA LEU A 44 -6.89 6.89 -0.21
C LEU A 44 -6.26 7.31 1.12
N THR A 45 -4.92 7.39 1.16
CA THR A 45 -4.24 7.81 2.39
C THR A 45 -4.45 9.30 2.63
N PRO A 46 -4.47 9.74 3.93
CA PRO A 46 -4.61 11.17 4.24
C PRO A 46 -3.48 12.00 3.62
N PRO A 47 -3.75 13.28 3.28
CA PRO A 47 -2.73 14.14 2.66
C PRO A 47 -1.46 14.32 3.48
N GLU A 48 -1.54 14.21 4.81
CA GLU A 48 -0.39 14.32 5.69
C GLU A 48 0.59 13.15 5.56
N ILE A 49 0.15 12.03 4.94
CA ILE A 49 1.02 10.89 4.69
C ILE A 49 1.78 11.14 3.39
N ASP A 50 2.85 11.92 3.50
CA ASP A 50 3.62 12.36 2.33
C ASP A 50 5.07 11.84 2.32
N THR A 51 5.45 10.99 3.29
CA THR A 51 6.77 10.36 3.32
C THR A 51 6.63 8.87 3.59
N ALA A 52 7.68 8.10 3.21
CA ALA A 52 7.70 6.66 3.47
C ALA A 52 7.62 6.36 4.96
N GLU A 53 8.29 7.16 5.78
CA GLU A 53 8.27 6.97 7.23
C GLU A 53 6.85 7.13 7.79
N LYS A 54 6.14 8.17 7.36
CA LYS A 54 4.76 8.37 7.80
C LYS A 54 3.86 7.24 7.31
N MET A 55 4.07 6.78 6.08
CA MET A 55 3.31 5.67 5.53
C MET A 55 3.55 4.39 6.31
N GLN A 56 4.78 4.11 6.69
CA GLN A 56 5.12 2.92 7.49
C GLN A 56 4.40 2.96 8.84
N LYS A 57 4.44 4.09 9.52
CA LYS A 57 3.75 4.25 10.82
C LYS A 57 2.25 4.08 10.67
N PHE A 58 1.68 4.64 9.60
CA PHE A 58 0.26 4.51 9.31
C PHE A 58 -0.12 3.05 9.09
N CYS A 59 0.66 2.32 8.27
CA CYS A 59 0.40 0.92 7.99
C CYS A 59 0.53 0.05 9.23
N ILE A 60 1.54 0.30 10.07
CA ILE A 60 1.72 -0.45 11.32
C ILE A 60 0.50 -0.27 12.21
N ARG A 61 0.01 0.96 12.34
CA ARG A 61 -1.16 1.26 13.16
C ARG A 61 -2.39 0.51 12.66
N GLU A 62 -2.62 0.53 11.33
CA GLU A 62 -3.77 -0.16 10.74
C GLU A 62 -3.67 -1.68 10.89
N MET A 63 -2.48 -2.22 10.76
CA MET A 63 -2.25 -3.65 10.95
C MET A 63 -2.50 -4.07 12.39
N LYS A 64 -2.07 -3.24 13.35
CA LYS A 64 -2.32 -3.52 14.78
C LYS A 64 -3.80 -3.49 15.11
N LYS A 65 -4.55 -2.60 14.47
CA LYS A 65 -6.01 -2.57 14.64
C LYS A 65 -6.66 -3.86 14.16
N SER A 66 -6.07 -4.50 13.17
CA SER A 66 -6.54 -5.79 12.64
C SER A 66 -6.13 -6.97 13.51
N GLY A 67 -5.43 -6.72 14.61
CA GLY A 67 -4.98 -7.77 15.52
C GLY A 67 -3.57 -8.29 15.26
N MET A 68 -2.85 -7.66 14.33
CA MET A 68 -1.49 -8.08 14.00
C MET A 68 -0.49 -7.62 15.05
N ASN A 69 0.51 -8.47 15.34
CA ASN A 69 1.60 -8.12 16.23
C ASN A 69 2.40 -6.94 15.67
N GLY A 70 2.76 -5.99 16.54
CA GLY A 70 3.48 -4.79 16.11
C GLY A 70 4.83 -5.08 15.47
N LEU A 71 5.57 -6.07 15.97
CA LEU A 71 6.86 -6.46 15.41
C LEU A 71 6.66 -7.01 13.99
N PHE A 72 5.64 -7.85 13.81
CA PHE A 72 5.33 -8.43 12.50
C PHE A 72 4.91 -7.33 11.51
N ALA A 73 4.09 -6.38 11.98
CA ALA A 73 3.68 -5.26 11.14
C ALA A 73 4.88 -4.42 10.72
N TRP A 74 5.83 -4.19 11.64
CA TRP A 74 7.05 -3.45 11.33
C TRP A 74 7.88 -4.16 10.27
N LEU A 75 8.04 -5.49 10.40
CA LEU A 75 8.79 -6.28 9.42
C LEU A 75 8.10 -6.26 8.06
N ALA A 76 6.77 -6.36 8.04
CA ALA A 76 6.00 -6.36 6.79
C ALA A 76 6.05 -5.01 6.08
N THR A 77 6.20 -3.90 6.82
CA THR A 77 6.24 -2.55 6.25
C THR A 77 7.66 -2.03 6.01
N ARG A 78 8.66 -2.81 6.40
CA ARG A 78 10.05 -2.41 6.28
C ARG A 78 10.49 -2.01 4.86
N PRO A 79 10.00 -2.69 3.78
CA PRO A 79 10.39 -2.34 2.42
C PRO A 79 9.69 -1.08 1.86
N ILE A 80 8.77 -0.46 2.61
CA ILE A 80 8.01 0.68 2.09
C ILE A 80 8.87 1.77 1.45
N PRO A 81 10.01 2.20 2.06
CA PRO A 81 10.82 3.26 1.44
C PRO A 81 11.39 2.89 0.07
N LYS A 82 11.41 1.60 -0.27
CA LYS A 82 11.90 1.11 -1.56
C LYS A 82 10.81 0.97 -2.60
N LEU A 83 9.55 1.17 -2.22
CA LEU A 83 8.43 1.04 -3.14
C LEU A 83 8.36 2.24 -4.08
N GLU A 84 7.76 2.03 -5.26
CA GLU A 84 7.72 3.04 -6.32
C GLU A 84 7.17 4.40 -5.88
N ARG A 85 6.11 4.39 -5.06
CA ARG A 85 5.50 5.64 -4.59
C ARG A 85 6.47 6.49 -3.76
N TRP A 86 7.34 5.82 -2.99
CA TRP A 86 8.22 6.50 -2.02
C TRP A 86 9.66 6.59 -2.49
N LYS A 87 9.99 5.89 -3.56
CA LYS A 87 11.34 5.88 -4.12
C LYS A 87 11.65 7.23 -4.76
N LYS A 88 12.82 7.78 -4.45
CA LYS A 88 13.29 9.01 -5.06
C LYS A 88 14.22 8.73 -6.23
#